data_12ff2cebdb59914bd9eab16ccefcd8ae
#
_entry.id   12ff2cebdb59914bd9eab16ccefcd8ae
#
_cell.length_a   1.000
_cell.length_b   1.000
_cell.length_c   1.000
_cell.angle_alpha   90.00
_cell.angle_beta   90.00
_cell.angle_gamma   90.00
#
_symmetry.space_group_name_H-M   'P 1'
#
loop_
_entity.id
_entity.type
_entity.pdbx_description
1 polymer ?
#
loop_
_entity_poly.entity_id
_entity_poly.type
_entity_poly.pdbx_seq_one_letter_code
_entity_poly.pdbx_strand_id
1 'polypeptide(L)'
;MKNKQLQVEKASKQAPSGKPKVLMLGWEFPPVINGGLGVACHDLCIAMSRSAHVTMIIPKSNPEFRVKNLELIGLNNIDARTLRTINHVSEYSSLENVHFIESNLNPYYNDEVSYRVHGNDPEIRSKYIREIEVGDETFTVFNIDDLYGGDVIEKVQVFGKLAARLALNMDFDVIHAHDWMTMIAGMEIKAKTGKPLVMHIHSLEVDRGGAGSKGWVYQLEKRGMETADLLMPVSNFTARIIKEHYHIPESKIFPVHNGIRPVNAYITPKPFNEKMVLFVGRLTRQKGPDFFLEIASRILEKVPDVRFVMAGQGDSFNTLIEKSAFKHIGNRFHLTGFLTIDKVHELLSMANVYCMPSVSEPFGLSAVEAAQFGVPVVISKQSGVAEVLKGSLKFDFWDIIRAADYIVALLSDPVLREKVVEDANRDLENISWESSAVRVIEGYNKHKIIGSSYPTTPELETSGIRE
;
A
#
# COMPACT_ATOMS: atom_id res chain seq x y z
N MET A 1 -37.83 17.65 58.62
CA MET A 1 -36.54 17.29 58.06
C MET A 1 -36.75 16.19 56.99
N LYS A 2 -36.78 16.56 55.74
CA LYS A 2 -36.99 15.60 54.61
C LYS A 2 -35.72 15.56 53.78
N ASN A 3 -35.05 14.39 53.80
CA ASN A 3 -33.91 14.09 52.96
C ASN A 3 -34.33 14.07 51.47
N LYS A 4 -33.78 14.98 50.66
CA LYS A 4 -33.78 14.90 49.21
C LYS A 4 -32.53 14.12 48.77
N GLN A 5 -32.72 12.85 48.41
CA GLN A 5 -31.71 12.11 47.63
C GLN A 5 -31.63 12.70 46.21
N LEU A 6 -30.46 13.20 45.85
CA LEU A 6 -30.14 13.51 44.44
C LEU A 6 -29.93 12.19 43.72
N GLN A 7 -30.87 11.84 42.86
CA GLN A 7 -30.65 10.85 41.80
C GLN A 7 -29.74 11.48 40.73
N VAL A 8 -28.52 10.95 40.62
CA VAL A 8 -27.64 11.24 39.48
C VAL A 8 -28.14 10.38 38.33
N GLU A 9 -28.89 10.99 37.41
CA GLU A 9 -29.20 10.38 36.13
C GLU A 9 -27.89 10.08 35.39
N LYS A 10 -27.58 8.78 35.21
CA LYS A 10 -26.60 8.32 34.25
C LYS A 10 -27.15 8.63 32.86
N ALA A 11 -26.65 9.69 32.23
CA ALA A 11 -26.87 9.96 30.85
C ALA A 11 -26.33 8.74 30.04
N SER A 12 -27.23 7.92 29.53
CA SER A 12 -26.93 6.90 28.53
C SER A 12 -26.38 7.65 27.31
N LYS A 13 -25.08 7.48 27.04
CA LYS A 13 -24.50 7.94 25.78
C LYS A 13 -25.22 7.17 24.66
N GLN A 14 -26.18 7.81 24.00
CA GLN A 14 -26.73 7.32 22.77
C GLN A 14 -25.57 7.15 21.76
N ALA A 15 -25.51 6.00 21.08
CA ALA A 15 -24.60 5.80 19.98
C ALA A 15 -24.86 6.88 18.92
N PRO A 16 -23.83 7.49 18.31
CA PRO A 16 -24.04 8.50 17.30
C PRO A 16 -24.78 7.87 16.11
N SER A 17 -25.85 8.51 15.68
CA SER A 17 -26.58 8.15 14.49
C SER A 17 -25.80 8.65 13.27
N GLY A 18 -24.78 7.90 12.81
CA GLY A 18 -24.00 8.29 11.64
C GLY A 18 -22.76 7.43 11.44
N LYS A 19 -22.21 7.48 10.24
CA LYS A 19 -20.94 6.83 9.86
C LYS A 19 -19.76 7.64 10.42
N PRO A 20 -18.63 7.01 10.83
CA PRO A 20 -17.44 7.74 11.24
C PRO A 20 -16.86 8.54 10.08
N LYS A 21 -16.30 9.71 10.36
CA LYS A 21 -15.60 10.56 9.41
C LYS A 21 -14.10 10.26 9.49
N VAL A 22 -13.55 9.69 8.43
CA VAL A 22 -12.15 9.26 8.36
C VAL A 22 -11.37 10.15 7.41
N LEU A 23 -10.37 10.85 7.96
CA LEU A 23 -9.39 11.57 7.16
C LEU A 23 -8.26 10.61 6.80
N MET A 24 -8.22 10.16 5.55
CA MET A 24 -7.14 9.32 5.04
C MET A 24 -6.03 10.15 4.41
N LEU A 25 -4.81 9.73 4.62
CA LEU A 25 -3.61 10.32 4.03
C LEU A 25 -2.93 9.25 3.18
N GLY A 26 -2.80 9.49 1.88
CA GLY A 26 -2.14 8.60 0.94
C GLY A 26 -1.03 9.30 0.17
N TRP A 27 -0.16 8.50 -0.43
CA TRP A 27 0.92 8.99 -1.29
C TRP A 27 0.64 8.72 -2.76
N GLU A 28 0.11 7.54 -3.06
CA GLU A 28 -0.31 7.10 -4.38
C GLU A 28 -1.82 6.87 -4.42
N PHE A 29 -2.44 7.23 -5.53
CA PHE A 29 -3.83 6.95 -5.80
C PHE A 29 -4.08 6.98 -7.32
N PRO A 30 -4.98 6.14 -7.89
CA PRO A 30 -5.27 6.19 -9.32
C PRO A 30 -5.70 7.59 -9.80
N PRO A 31 -5.35 7.97 -11.04
CA PRO A 31 -4.60 7.20 -12.02
C PRO A 31 -3.05 7.24 -11.82
N VAL A 32 -2.55 7.94 -10.80
CA VAL A 32 -1.12 8.09 -10.52
C VAL A 32 -0.68 7.05 -9.50
N ILE A 33 -0.29 5.87 -9.97
CA ILE A 33 0.19 4.76 -9.14
C ILE A 33 1.49 4.18 -9.73
N ASN A 34 2.43 3.83 -8.83
CA ASN A 34 3.70 3.18 -9.19
C ASN A 34 3.83 1.77 -8.59
N GLY A 35 2.86 1.34 -7.76
CA GLY A 35 2.94 0.04 -7.11
C GLY A 35 1.69 -0.39 -6.35
N GLY A 36 1.82 -1.46 -5.57
CA GLY A 36 0.71 -2.05 -4.82
C GLY A 36 0.12 -1.14 -3.75
N LEU A 37 0.87 -0.13 -3.25
CA LEU A 37 0.39 0.81 -2.25
C LEU A 37 -0.81 1.62 -2.77
N GLY A 38 -0.71 2.19 -3.97
CA GLY A 38 -1.79 2.98 -4.57
C GLY A 38 -3.04 2.16 -4.83
N VAL A 39 -2.88 0.89 -5.26
CA VAL A 39 -3.99 -0.06 -5.42
C VAL A 39 -4.64 -0.36 -4.08
N ALA A 40 -3.85 -0.69 -3.06
CA ALA A 40 -4.35 -1.02 -1.73
C ALA A 40 -5.08 0.16 -1.07
N CYS A 41 -4.52 1.38 -1.14
CA CYS A 41 -5.18 2.59 -0.62
C CYS A 41 -6.52 2.85 -1.32
N HIS A 42 -6.54 2.75 -2.65
CA HIS A 42 -7.76 2.97 -3.43
C HIS A 42 -8.87 1.98 -3.08
N ASP A 43 -8.54 0.69 -3.07
CA ASP A 43 -9.54 -0.36 -2.88
C ASP A 43 -10.08 -0.40 -1.45
N LEU A 44 -9.19 -0.17 -0.48
CA LEU A 44 -9.59 -0.02 0.92
C LEU A 44 -10.52 1.19 1.09
N CYS A 45 -10.21 2.35 0.48
CA CYS A 45 -11.06 3.54 0.54
C CYS A 45 -12.46 3.28 -0.03
N ILE A 46 -12.55 2.60 -1.19
CA ILE A 46 -13.84 2.21 -1.79
C ILE A 46 -14.62 1.30 -0.86
N ALA A 47 -13.99 0.29 -0.30
CA ALA A 47 -14.67 -0.63 0.62
C ALA A 47 -15.12 0.09 1.90
N MET A 48 -14.26 0.95 2.48
CA MET A 48 -14.57 1.73 3.67
C MET A 48 -15.66 2.76 3.46
N SER A 49 -15.81 3.34 2.25
CA SER A 49 -16.83 4.36 1.95
C SER A 49 -18.27 3.84 2.14
N ARG A 50 -18.45 2.52 2.20
CA ARG A 50 -19.74 1.89 2.53
C ARG A 50 -20.09 2.03 4.03
N SER A 51 -19.08 2.09 4.91
CA SER A 51 -19.24 2.10 6.37
C SER A 51 -18.74 3.38 7.04
N ALA A 52 -18.06 4.27 6.31
CA ALA A 52 -17.49 5.52 6.80
C ALA A 52 -17.64 6.64 5.75
N HIS A 53 -17.59 7.90 6.21
CA HIS A 53 -17.35 9.04 5.33
C HIS A 53 -15.83 9.20 5.20
N VAL A 54 -15.30 8.94 4.01
CA VAL A 54 -13.86 8.94 3.76
C VAL A 54 -13.48 10.17 2.95
N THR A 55 -12.58 11.00 3.49
CA THR A 55 -11.89 12.06 2.76
C THR A 55 -10.43 11.69 2.63
N MET A 56 -9.90 11.60 1.40
CA MET A 56 -8.52 11.21 1.10
C MET A 56 -7.72 12.41 0.62
N ILE A 57 -6.62 12.72 1.32
CA ILE A 57 -5.64 13.73 0.88
C ILE A 57 -4.43 13.02 0.28
N ILE A 58 -4.05 13.42 -0.94
CA ILE A 58 -2.90 12.91 -1.68
C ILE A 58 -2.07 14.05 -2.29
N PRO A 59 -0.80 13.81 -2.65
CA PRO A 59 0.02 14.83 -3.29
C PRO A 59 -0.53 15.31 -4.63
N LYS A 60 -0.98 14.37 -5.47
CA LYS A 60 -1.42 14.65 -6.83
C LYS A 60 -2.64 13.83 -7.20
N SER A 61 -3.73 14.50 -7.60
CA SER A 61 -4.94 13.89 -8.15
C SER A 61 -5.24 14.44 -9.54
N ASN A 62 -5.96 13.64 -10.33
CA ASN A 62 -6.61 14.12 -11.54
C ASN A 62 -8.04 14.55 -11.18
N PRO A 63 -8.47 15.81 -11.41
CA PRO A 63 -9.81 16.31 -11.08
C PRO A 63 -10.95 15.58 -11.82
N GLU A 64 -10.65 14.98 -12.97
CA GLU A 64 -11.62 14.19 -13.74
C GLU A 64 -11.83 12.79 -13.14
N PHE A 65 -10.88 12.31 -12.33
CA PHE A 65 -10.97 11.01 -11.68
C PHE A 65 -11.79 11.12 -10.40
N ARG A 66 -13.02 10.63 -10.47
CA ARG A 66 -13.97 10.65 -9.35
C ARG A 66 -14.27 9.23 -8.87
N VAL A 67 -14.29 9.04 -7.57
CA VAL A 67 -14.70 7.80 -6.93
C VAL A 67 -16.01 8.03 -6.21
N LYS A 68 -17.02 7.19 -6.46
CA LYS A 68 -18.33 7.31 -5.81
C LYS A 68 -18.16 7.17 -4.28
N ASN A 69 -18.80 8.06 -3.54
CA ASN A 69 -18.81 8.10 -2.07
C ASN A 69 -17.44 8.33 -1.41
N LEU A 70 -16.46 8.86 -2.16
CA LEU A 70 -15.14 9.22 -1.66
C LEU A 70 -14.84 10.67 -2.03
N GLU A 71 -14.47 11.49 -1.07
CA GLU A 71 -13.91 12.81 -1.32
C GLU A 71 -12.39 12.67 -1.51
N LEU A 72 -11.91 12.99 -2.72
CA LEU A 72 -10.48 12.90 -3.08
C LEU A 72 -9.92 14.30 -3.30
N ILE A 73 -8.91 14.65 -2.50
CA ILE A 73 -8.26 15.96 -2.51
C ILE A 73 -6.80 15.80 -2.91
N GLY A 74 -6.41 16.27 -4.10
CA GLY A 74 -5.01 16.41 -4.49
C GLY A 74 -4.48 17.79 -4.13
N LEU A 75 -3.33 17.86 -3.45
CA LEU A 75 -2.74 19.15 -3.10
C LEU A 75 -2.30 19.97 -4.31
N ASN A 76 -2.11 19.32 -5.47
CA ASN A 76 -1.91 20.01 -6.74
C ASN A 76 -3.14 20.82 -7.22
N ASN A 77 -4.31 20.59 -6.62
CA ASN A 77 -5.57 21.24 -6.94
C ASN A 77 -6.07 22.19 -5.83
N ILE A 78 -5.18 22.53 -4.90
CA ILE A 78 -5.46 23.40 -3.76
C ILE A 78 -4.53 24.61 -3.83
N ASP A 79 -5.09 25.83 -3.74
CA ASP A 79 -4.28 27.02 -3.53
C ASP A 79 -3.68 27.00 -2.12
N ALA A 80 -2.37 26.87 -2.03
CA ALA A 80 -1.65 26.74 -0.76
C ALA A 80 -1.76 27.99 0.13
N ARG A 81 -2.10 29.17 -0.42
CA ARG A 81 -2.31 30.41 0.35
C ARG A 81 -3.66 30.45 1.01
N THR A 82 -4.72 30.19 0.24
CA THR A 82 -6.13 30.31 0.67
C THR A 82 -6.74 28.99 1.14
N LEU A 83 -6.10 27.85 0.82
CA LEU A 83 -6.58 26.48 1.01
C LEU A 83 -7.93 26.21 0.30
N ARG A 84 -8.24 26.94 -0.77
CA ARG A 84 -9.42 26.74 -1.59
C ARG A 84 -9.12 25.80 -2.75
N THR A 85 -10.12 25.00 -3.11
CA THR A 85 -10.06 24.14 -4.31
C THR A 85 -10.12 25.01 -5.57
N ILE A 86 -9.26 24.68 -6.53
CA ILE A 86 -9.21 25.33 -7.84
C ILE A 86 -10.10 24.53 -8.79
N ASN A 87 -11.17 25.14 -9.28
CA ASN A 87 -12.27 24.45 -9.98
C ASN A 87 -12.00 24.11 -11.46
N HIS A 88 -10.88 24.56 -12.05
CA HIS A 88 -10.62 24.44 -13.50
C HIS A 88 -9.22 23.89 -13.80
N VAL A 89 -8.85 22.76 -13.20
CA VAL A 89 -7.50 22.18 -13.34
C VAL A 89 -7.27 21.47 -14.68
N SER A 90 -8.32 21.17 -15.46
CA SER A 90 -8.18 20.54 -16.78
C SER A 90 -7.44 21.39 -17.82
N GLU A 91 -7.30 22.70 -17.57
CA GLU A 91 -6.60 23.64 -18.47
C GLU A 91 -5.07 23.70 -18.21
N TYR A 92 -4.57 23.07 -17.15
CA TYR A 92 -3.15 23.20 -16.74
C TYR A 92 -2.14 22.39 -17.55
N SER A 93 -2.56 21.49 -18.41
CA SER A 93 -1.64 20.67 -19.20
C SER A 93 -0.94 21.43 -20.32
N SER A 94 -1.29 22.70 -20.54
CA SER A 94 -0.79 23.52 -21.66
C SER A 94 -0.13 24.85 -21.28
N LEU A 95 0.09 25.13 -19.97
CA LEU A 95 0.64 26.42 -19.57
C LEU A 95 2.19 26.43 -19.62
N GLU A 96 2.74 27.22 -20.54
CA GLU A 96 4.19 27.42 -20.73
C GLU A 96 4.86 28.35 -19.70
N ASN A 97 4.11 29.06 -18.86
CA ASN A 97 4.63 30.05 -17.93
C ASN A 97 4.52 29.58 -16.47
N VAL A 98 5.53 28.80 -16.04
CA VAL A 98 5.66 28.40 -14.64
C VAL A 98 6.86 29.12 -14.03
N HIS A 99 6.61 29.99 -13.06
CA HIS A 99 7.70 30.64 -12.30
C HIS A 99 8.08 29.78 -11.09
N PHE A 100 9.35 29.45 -10.97
CA PHE A 100 9.89 28.74 -9.81
C PHE A 100 10.17 29.74 -8.68
N ILE A 101 9.70 29.40 -7.49
CA ILE A 101 10.09 30.12 -6.27
C ILE A 101 11.26 29.34 -5.66
N GLU A 102 12.47 29.89 -5.73
CA GLU A 102 13.62 29.30 -5.05
C GLU A 102 13.44 29.30 -3.55
N SER A 103 13.60 28.15 -2.91
CA SER A 103 13.56 28.02 -1.47
C SER A 103 14.94 27.66 -0.91
N ASN A 104 15.39 28.41 0.08
CA ASN A 104 16.57 28.09 0.88
C ASN A 104 16.22 27.04 1.97
N LEU A 105 15.87 25.82 1.57
CA LEU A 105 15.79 24.69 2.47
C LEU A 105 17.08 23.88 2.35
N ASN A 106 17.98 24.05 3.32
CA ASN A 106 19.25 23.35 3.39
C ASN A 106 19.00 21.86 3.69
N PRO A 107 19.41 20.88 2.85
CA PRO A 107 19.10 19.48 3.00
C PRO A 107 19.97 18.73 4.02
N TYR A 108 20.86 19.40 4.75
CA TYR A 108 21.76 18.77 5.72
C TYR A 108 21.30 19.05 7.15
N TYR A 109 20.62 18.09 7.76
CA TYR A 109 20.46 18.03 9.21
C TYR A 109 21.37 16.96 9.79
N ASN A 110 22.37 17.42 10.55
CA ASN A 110 23.07 16.60 11.53
C ASN A 110 22.15 16.34 12.73
N ASP A 111 22.17 15.17 13.20
CA ASP A 111 21.79 14.38 14.38
C ASP A 111 21.01 14.98 15.56
N GLU A 112 20.49 16.21 15.53
CA GLU A 112 19.59 16.71 16.57
C GLU A 112 18.41 17.46 15.97
N VAL A 113 17.44 16.74 15.43
CA VAL A 113 16.18 17.34 14.98
C VAL A 113 15.24 17.50 16.17
N SER A 114 15.39 18.60 16.89
CA SER A 114 14.30 19.10 17.74
C SER A 114 13.21 19.65 16.82
N TYR A 115 12.11 18.90 16.65
CA TYR A 115 10.88 19.41 16.04
C TYR A 115 10.26 20.45 16.99
N ARG A 116 10.75 21.66 16.95
CA ARG A 116 10.00 22.80 17.48
C ARG A 116 9.01 23.22 16.40
N VAL A 117 7.75 22.88 16.62
CA VAL A 117 6.63 23.49 15.91
C VAL A 117 6.62 24.97 16.29
N HIS A 118 7.13 25.81 15.41
CA HIS A 118 7.03 27.25 15.58
C HIS A 118 5.75 27.71 14.90
N GLY A 119 4.83 28.25 15.69
CA GLY A 119 3.53 28.77 15.26
C GLY A 119 3.56 30.07 14.45
N ASN A 120 4.58 30.33 13.67
CA ASN A 120 4.65 31.37 12.65
C ASN A 120 5.55 30.88 11.54
N ASP A 121 5.01 29.94 10.71
CA ASP A 121 5.72 29.51 9.52
C ASP A 121 5.56 30.59 8.43
N PRO A 122 6.61 31.37 8.11
CA PRO A 122 6.55 32.21 6.93
C PRO A 122 6.43 31.29 5.74
N GLU A 123 5.47 31.55 4.88
CA GLU A 123 5.18 30.92 3.59
C GLU A 123 6.05 29.70 3.26
N ILE A 124 5.44 28.52 3.11
CA ILE A 124 6.13 27.30 2.68
C ILE A 124 6.72 27.58 1.30
N ARG A 125 7.93 28.08 1.28
CA ARG A 125 8.68 28.27 0.05
C ARG A 125 9.47 26.99 -0.21
N SER A 126 9.12 26.29 -1.27
CA SER A 126 9.76 25.05 -1.69
C SER A 126 9.79 24.99 -3.21
N LYS A 127 10.80 24.35 -3.79
CA LYS A 127 10.83 24.05 -5.24
C LYS A 127 9.59 23.29 -5.73
N TYR A 128 8.78 22.74 -4.83
CA TYR A 128 7.52 22.04 -5.12
C TYR A 128 6.28 22.92 -4.95
N ILE A 129 6.43 24.19 -4.60
CA ILE A 129 5.35 25.17 -4.57
C ILE A 129 5.52 26.09 -5.78
N ARG A 130 4.54 26.08 -6.66
CA ARG A 130 4.56 26.86 -7.91
C ARG A 130 3.37 27.81 -7.96
N GLU A 131 3.59 28.97 -8.57
CA GLU A 131 2.49 29.87 -8.97
C GLU A 131 2.01 29.48 -10.37
N ILE A 132 0.70 29.43 -10.51
CA ILE A 132 0.01 29.12 -11.76
C ILE A 132 -1.07 30.17 -11.99
N GLU A 133 -1.28 30.56 -13.24
CA GLU A 133 -2.32 31.50 -13.65
C GLU A 133 -3.49 30.73 -14.26
N VAL A 134 -4.72 31.07 -13.83
CA VAL A 134 -5.96 30.52 -14.36
C VAL A 134 -6.90 31.66 -14.64
N GLY A 135 -7.10 32.02 -15.91
CA GLY A 135 -7.76 33.23 -16.28
C GLY A 135 -7.01 34.45 -15.73
N ASP A 136 -7.68 35.31 -14.99
CA ASP A 136 -7.10 36.51 -14.36
C ASP A 136 -6.62 36.26 -12.92
N GLU A 137 -6.66 35.02 -12.41
CA GLU A 137 -6.30 34.69 -11.03
C GLU A 137 -4.98 33.91 -10.96
N THR A 138 -4.14 34.25 -9.98
CA THR A 138 -2.89 33.54 -9.67
C THR A 138 -3.06 32.65 -8.46
N PHE A 139 -2.75 31.37 -8.60
CA PHE A 139 -2.80 30.36 -7.53
C PHE A 139 -1.42 29.83 -7.18
N THR A 140 -1.23 29.48 -5.92
CA THR A 140 -0.02 28.84 -5.44
C THR A 140 -0.32 27.38 -5.15
N VAL A 141 0.26 26.44 -5.89
CA VAL A 141 -0.07 25.01 -5.78
C VAL A 141 1.13 24.15 -5.44
N PHE A 142 0.88 23.01 -4.80
CA PHE A 142 1.86 21.94 -4.65
C PHE A 142 1.94 21.19 -5.98
N ASN A 143 3.10 21.23 -6.63
CA ASN A 143 3.30 20.57 -7.91
C ASN A 143 4.58 19.73 -7.89
N ILE A 144 4.40 18.44 -8.16
CA ILE A 144 5.48 17.46 -8.29
C ILE A 144 5.30 16.70 -9.60
N ASP A 145 6.38 16.56 -10.36
CA ASP A 145 6.35 15.84 -11.64
C ASP A 145 6.32 14.33 -11.40
N ASP A 146 7.08 13.87 -10.40
CA ASP A 146 7.19 12.47 -9.99
C ASP A 146 6.94 12.34 -8.47
N LEU A 147 6.25 11.26 -8.07
CA LEU A 147 5.99 10.96 -6.65
C LEU A 147 7.25 10.53 -5.90
N TYR A 148 8.19 9.91 -6.60
CA TYR A 148 9.42 9.35 -6.04
C TYR A 148 10.66 10.09 -6.57
N GLY A 149 11.83 9.53 -6.41
CA GLY A 149 13.09 10.12 -6.83
C GLY A 149 14.00 10.47 -5.65
N GLY A 150 15.18 11.01 -5.94
CA GLY A 150 16.20 11.34 -4.93
C GLY A 150 15.77 12.39 -3.90
N ASP A 151 14.73 13.16 -4.21
CA ASP A 151 14.19 14.25 -3.40
C ASP A 151 12.87 13.91 -2.70
N VAL A 152 12.50 12.62 -2.62
CA VAL A 152 11.23 12.17 -2.02
C VAL A 152 11.06 12.62 -0.57
N ILE A 153 12.13 12.72 0.20
CA ILE A 153 12.10 13.16 1.60
C ILE A 153 11.59 14.59 1.70
N GLU A 154 12.09 15.48 0.85
CA GLU A 154 11.69 16.89 0.81
C GLU A 154 10.22 17.02 0.37
N LYS A 155 9.80 16.26 -0.65
CA LYS A 155 8.40 16.19 -1.09
C LYS A 155 7.47 15.76 0.05
N VAL A 156 7.87 14.75 0.83
CA VAL A 156 7.12 14.25 2.00
C VAL A 156 6.99 15.32 3.09
N GLN A 157 8.03 16.11 3.34
CA GLN A 157 7.98 17.19 4.32
C GLN A 157 7.02 18.30 3.90
N VAL A 158 7.07 18.73 2.63
CA VAL A 158 6.16 19.77 2.10
C VAL A 158 4.72 19.26 2.08
N PHE A 159 4.49 18.04 1.62
CA PHE A 159 3.19 17.38 1.69
C PHE A 159 2.63 17.38 3.11
N GLY A 160 3.45 17.00 4.10
CA GLY A 160 3.06 16.95 5.51
C GLY A 160 2.53 18.28 6.02
N LYS A 161 3.26 19.37 5.74
CA LYS A 161 2.87 20.73 6.16
C LYS A 161 1.57 21.21 5.50
N LEU A 162 1.42 20.99 4.20
CA LEU A 162 0.23 21.43 3.46
C LEU A 162 -1.01 20.62 3.85
N ALA A 163 -0.89 19.29 3.94
CA ALA A 163 -1.97 18.41 4.37
C ALA A 163 -2.44 18.76 5.80
N ALA A 164 -1.49 19.06 6.70
CA ALA A 164 -1.82 19.46 8.06
C ALA A 164 -2.55 20.81 8.13
N ARG A 165 -2.15 21.81 7.31
CA ARG A 165 -2.87 23.08 7.23
C ARG A 165 -4.29 22.90 6.67
N LEU A 166 -4.45 22.09 5.64
CA LEU A 166 -5.76 21.82 5.05
C LEU A 166 -6.69 21.12 6.04
N ALA A 167 -6.18 20.12 6.76
CA ALA A 167 -6.95 19.34 7.73
C ALA A 167 -7.52 20.17 8.89
N LEU A 168 -6.89 21.30 9.26
CA LEU A 168 -7.41 22.20 10.30
C LEU A 168 -8.79 22.78 9.99
N ASN A 169 -9.18 22.84 8.71
CA ASN A 169 -10.47 23.35 8.25
C ASN A 169 -11.47 22.23 7.96
N MET A 170 -11.14 20.98 8.31
CA MET A 170 -11.96 19.81 8.01
C MET A 170 -12.55 19.20 9.29
N ASP A 171 -13.70 18.56 9.16
CA ASP A 171 -14.33 17.82 10.24
C ASP A 171 -14.13 16.31 10.04
N PHE A 172 -13.44 15.68 10.99
CA PHE A 172 -13.16 14.25 10.99
C PHE A 172 -13.02 13.72 12.42
N ASP A 173 -13.20 12.41 12.58
CA ASP A 173 -13.12 11.71 13.86
C ASP A 173 -11.75 11.07 14.07
N VAL A 174 -11.10 10.60 13.01
CA VAL A 174 -9.84 9.87 13.04
C VAL A 174 -8.96 10.21 11.83
N ILE A 175 -7.64 10.23 12.07
CA ILE A 175 -6.61 10.34 11.03
C ILE A 175 -6.13 8.93 10.72
N HIS A 176 -6.13 8.54 9.44
CA HIS A 176 -5.66 7.24 8.98
C HIS A 176 -4.58 7.42 7.91
N ALA A 177 -3.32 7.26 8.30
CA ALA A 177 -2.16 7.52 7.45
C ALA A 177 -1.58 6.21 6.88
N HIS A 178 -1.19 6.22 5.60
CA HIS A 178 -0.66 5.06 4.89
C HIS A 178 0.83 5.19 4.61
N ASP A 179 1.64 4.32 5.23
CA ASP A 179 3.11 4.24 5.12
C ASP A 179 3.86 5.53 5.51
N TRP A 180 5.20 5.44 5.47
CA TRP A 180 6.11 6.47 5.97
C TRP A 180 5.96 7.84 5.28
N MET A 181 5.56 7.87 4.01
CA MET A 181 5.39 9.11 3.25
C MET A 181 4.27 10.01 3.80
N THR A 182 3.33 9.44 4.55
CA THR A 182 2.22 10.19 5.15
C THR A 182 2.37 10.40 6.65
N MET A 183 3.40 9.82 7.28
CA MET A 183 3.58 9.87 8.74
C MET A 183 3.79 11.28 9.26
N ILE A 184 4.55 12.14 8.55
CA ILE A 184 4.75 13.54 8.96
C ILE A 184 3.40 14.26 8.99
N ALA A 185 2.58 14.13 7.94
CA ALA A 185 1.25 14.72 7.90
C ALA A 185 0.38 14.23 9.05
N GLY A 186 0.32 12.92 9.26
CA GLY A 186 -0.47 12.31 10.34
C GLY A 186 -0.07 12.81 11.72
N MET A 187 1.23 12.86 12.02
CA MET A 187 1.74 13.35 13.30
C MET A 187 1.44 14.85 13.51
N GLU A 188 1.62 15.68 12.48
CA GLU A 188 1.32 17.11 12.57
C GLU A 188 -0.18 17.39 12.76
N ILE A 189 -1.03 16.67 12.03
CA ILE A 189 -2.49 16.81 12.20
C ILE A 189 -2.90 16.39 13.62
N LYS A 190 -2.41 15.24 14.11
CA LYS A 190 -2.67 14.82 15.50
C LYS A 190 -2.24 15.86 16.50
N ALA A 191 -1.03 16.40 16.38
CA ALA A 191 -0.50 17.39 17.30
C ALA A 191 -1.35 18.68 17.36
N LYS A 192 -1.92 19.10 16.21
CA LYS A 192 -2.71 20.33 16.09
C LYS A 192 -4.19 20.14 16.46
N THR A 193 -4.76 18.96 16.23
CA THR A 193 -6.21 18.71 16.39
C THR A 193 -6.55 17.88 17.61
N GLY A 194 -5.59 17.16 18.18
CA GLY A 194 -5.82 16.18 19.25
C GLY A 194 -6.58 14.93 18.79
N LYS A 195 -6.91 14.79 17.49
CA LYS A 195 -7.62 13.63 16.96
C LYS A 195 -6.71 12.40 16.95
N PRO A 196 -7.28 11.20 17.15
CA PRO A 196 -6.51 9.96 17.14
C PRO A 196 -5.90 9.68 15.78
N LEU A 197 -4.68 9.09 15.80
CA LEU A 197 -3.91 8.74 14.62
C LEU A 197 -3.78 7.22 14.52
N VAL A 198 -4.22 6.69 13.41
CA VAL A 198 -4.01 5.30 12.98
C VAL A 198 -3.00 5.29 11.85
N MET A 199 -2.02 4.39 11.92
CA MET A 199 -1.06 4.17 10.84
C MET A 199 -1.25 2.79 10.24
N HIS A 200 -1.56 2.76 8.94
CA HIS A 200 -1.64 1.55 8.14
C HIS A 200 -0.28 1.29 7.51
N ILE A 201 0.32 0.15 7.83
CA ILE A 201 1.69 -0.16 7.45
C ILE A 201 1.67 -1.21 6.34
N HIS A 202 2.00 -0.78 5.12
CA HIS A 202 2.07 -1.64 3.93
C HIS A 202 3.47 -2.18 3.69
N SER A 203 4.51 -1.43 4.08
CA SER A 203 5.91 -1.88 4.03
C SER A 203 6.79 -1.06 4.99
N LEU A 204 7.91 -1.63 5.38
CA LEU A 204 8.85 -1.02 6.31
C LEU A 204 10.25 -0.92 5.69
N GLU A 205 11.07 -0.01 6.21
CA GLU A 205 12.47 0.11 5.81
C GLU A 205 13.25 -1.20 6.04
N VAL A 206 12.92 -1.91 7.10
CA VAL A 206 13.50 -3.23 7.40
C VAL A 206 13.18 -4.25 6.31
N ASP A 207 12.01 -4.20 5.67
CA ASP A 207 11.67 -5.07 4.54
C ASP A 207 12.56 -4.77 3.32
N ARG A 208 12.80 -3.48 3.06
CA ARG A 208 13.55 -2.98 1.90
C ARG A 208 15.05 -3.13 2.05
N GLY A 209 15.59 -2.64 3.16
CA GLY A 209 17.03 -2.55 3.43
C GLY A 209 17.58 -3.65 4.34
N GLY A 210 16.70 -4.45 4.97
CA GLY A 210 17.06 -5.48 5.96
C GLY A 210 17.21 -4.91 7.38
N ALA A 211 17.40 -5.79 8.36
CA ALA A 211 17.42 -5.46 9.79
C ALA A 211 18.48 -4.42 10.22
N GLY A 212 19.54 -4.24 9.41
CA GLY A 212 20.59 -3.24 9.63
C GLY A 212 20.26 -1.84 9.13
N SER A 213 19.18 -1.66 8.34
CA SER A 213 18.79 -0.35 7.79
C SER A 213 18.18 0.51 8.88
N LYS A 214 18.93 1.50 9.37
CA LYS A 214 18.53 2.40 10.47
C LYS A 214 18.57 3.88 10.05
N GLY A 215 18.49 4.15 8.74
CA GLY A 215 18.52 5.47 8.15
C GLY A 215 17.31 6.36 8.49
N TRP A 216 17.18 7.46 7.78
CA TRP A 216 16.14 8.46 8.03
C TRP A 216 14.72 7.89 7.94
N VAL A 217 14.43 7.05 6.95
CA VAL A 217 13.10 6.43 6.78
C VAL A 217 12.77 5.55 7.98
N TYR A 218 13.71 4.72 8.46
CA TYR A 218 13.53 3.91 9.65
C TYR A 218 13.20 4.77 10.89
N GLN A 219 13.94 5.88 11.09
CA GLN A 219 13.70 6.78 12.23
C GLN A 219 12.33 7.44 12.15
N LEU A 220 11.91 7.84 10.95
CA LEU A 220 10.57 8.39 10.73
C LEU A 220 9.48 7.35 10.99
N GLU A 221 9.63 6.13 10.46
CA GLU A 221 8.71 5.01 10.71
C GLU A 221 8.59 4.74 12.22
N LYS A 222 9.72 4.63 12.92
CA LYS A 222 9.74 4.42 14.36
C LYS A 222 8.98 5.49 15.11
N ARG A 223 9.32 6.76 14.88
CA ARG A 223 8.65 7.90 15.53
C ARG A 223 7.17 7.97 15.19
N GLY A 224 6.80 7.73 13.94
CA GLY A 224 5.41 7.68 13.50
C GLY A 224 4.63 6.63 14.26
N MET A 225 5.16 5.41 14.33
CA MET A 225 4.53 4.29 15.05
C MET A 225 4.45 4.54 16.58
N GLU A 226 5.47 5.15 17.19
CA GLU A 226 5.44 5.55 18.60
C GLU A 226 4.34 6.58 18.87
N THR A 227 4.13 7.53 17.94
CA THR A 227 3.15 8.62 18.06
C THR A 227 1.71 8.16 17.80
N ALA A 228 1.52 7.14 16.97
CA ALA A 228 0.20 6.61 16.61
C ALA A 228 -0.52 6.01 17.83
N ASP A 229 -1.85 6.09 17.83
CA ASP A 229 -2.71 5.43 18.82
C ASP A 229 -2.94 3.96 18.47
N LEU A 230 -2.93 3.65 17.17
CA LEU A 230 -3.14 2.30 16.65
C LEU A 230 -2.31 2.09 15.38
N LEU A 231 -1.73 0.90 15.24
CA LEU A 231 -1.03 0.45 14.04
C LEU A 231 -1.82 -0.69 13.39
N MET A 232 -2.02 -0.57 12.10
CA MET A 232 -2.67 -1.60 11.27
C MET A 232 -1.70 -2.12 10.22
N PRO A 233 -0.78 -3.04 10.57
CA PRO A 233 0.05 -3.71 9.59
C PRO A 233 -0.78 -4.64 8.71
N VAL A 234 -0.37 -4.81 7.44
CA VAL A 234 -1.08 -5.61 6.44
C VAL A 234 -0.97 -7.13 6.68
N SER A 235 -0.26 -7.57 7.71
CA SER A 235 -0.13 -8.98 8.08
C SER A 235 0.39 -9.16 9.51
N ASN A 236 0.26 -10.36 10.08
CA ASN A 236 0.96 -10.72 11.32
C ASN A 236 2.47 -10.82 11.12
N PHE A 237 2.93 -11.13 9.89
CA PHE A 237 4.34 -11.08 9.54
C PHE A 237 4.90 -9.67 9.73
N THR A 238 4.24 -8.65 9.17
CA THR A 238 4.63 -7.24 9.36
C THR A 238 4.49 -6.81 10.83
N ALA A 239 3.44 -7.26 11.54
CA ALA A 239 3.26 -6.99 12.97
C ALA A 239 4.45 -7.50 13.80
N ARG A 240 4.98 -8.68 13.48
CA ARG A 240 6.17 -9.24 14.12
C ARG A 240 7.41 -8.38 13.87
N ILE A 241 7.63 -7.91 12.63
CA ILE A 241 8.73 -6.99 12.29
C ILE A 241 8.63 -5.70 13.10
N ILE A 242 7.43 -5.13 13.23
CA ILE A 242 7.20 -3.94 14.05
C ILE A 242 7.59 -4.18 15.53
N LYS A 243 7.21 -5.31 16.09
CA LYS A 243 7.57 -5.67 17.47
C LYS A 243 9.07 -5.87 17.65
N GLU A 244 9.69 -6.64 16.77
CA GLU A 244 11.09 -7.10 16.92
C GLU A 244 12.10 -6.00 16.56
N HIS A 245 11.84 -5.21 15.53
CA HIS A 245 12.79 -4.24 15.01
C HIS A 245 12.53 -2.79 15.42
N TYR A 246 11.26 -2.42 15.65
CA TYR A 246 10.88 -1.07 16.08
C TYR A 246 10.51 -0.99 17.56
N HIS A 247 10.37 -2.14 18.23
CA HIS A 247 10.05 -2.27 19.68
C HIS A 247 8.72 -1.62 20.08
N ILE A 248 7.74 -1.67 19.21
CA ILE A 248 6.40 -1.15 19.50
C ILE A 248 5.58 -2.16 20.30
N PRO A 249 4.86 -1.72 21.36
CA PRO A 249 4.03 -2.59 22.18
C PRO A 249 2.92 -3.27 21.37
N GLU A 250 2.71 -4.57 21.62
CA GLU A 250 1.67 -5.36 20.95
C GLU A 250 0.25 -4.79 21.14
N SER A 251 0.00 -4.11 22.26
CA SER A 251 -1.27 -3.46 22.55
C SER A 251 -1.66 -2.37 21.56
N LYS A 252 -0.71 -1.82 20.80
CA LYS A 252 -0.94 -0.84 19.73
C LYS A 252 -1.12 -1.48 18.35
N ILE A 253 -0.96 -2.80 18.21
CA ILE A 253 -0.87 -3.46 16.89
C ILE A 253 -2.15 -4.27 16.64
N PHE A 254 -2.80 -4.00 15.52
CA PHE A 254 -4.00 -4.68 15.08
C PHE A 254 -3.91 -4.99 13.58
N PRO A 255 -3.45 -6.20 13.19
CA PRO A 255 -3.26 -6.55 11.79
C PRO A 255 -4.55 -6.51 10.98
N VAL A 256 -4.46 -5.95 9.78
CA VAL A 256 -5.53 -5.87 8.80
C VAL A 256 -4.96 -6.35 7.45
N HIS A 257 -5.30 -7.56 7.05
CA HIS A 257 -4.85 -8.11 5.78
C HIS A 257 -5.41 -7.32 4.59
N ASN A 258 -4.62 -7.20 3.53
CA ASN A 258 -5.12 -6.65 2.27
C ASN A 258 -6.18 -7.56 1.66
N GLY A 259 -7.14 -6.95 0.99
CA GLY A 259 -8.09 -7.65 0.12
C GLY A 259 -7.55 -7.81 -1.30
N ILE A 260 -8.41 -8.31 -2.17
CA ILE A 260 -8.16 -8.37 -3.60
C ILE A 260 -9.44 -8.04 -4.37
N ARG A 261 -9.30 -7.48 -5.56
CA ARG A 261 -10.41 -7.35 -6.50
C ARG A 261 -10.61 -8.68 -7.22
N PRO A 262 -11.84 -9.16 -7.38
CA PRO A 262 -12.11 -10.27 -8.28
C PRO A 262 -11.63 -9.95 -9.70
N VAL A 263 -10.94 -10.89 -10.31
CA VAL A 263 -10.51 -10.82 -11.70
C VAL A 263 -11.25 -11.89 -12.50
N ASN A 264 -11.78 -11.52 -13.66
CA ASN A 264 -12.30 -12.49 -14.60
C ASN A 264 -11.12 -13.21 -15.26
N ALA A 265 -10.71 -14.34 -14.68
CA ALA A 265 -9.63 -15.14 -15.22
C ALA A 265 -9.96 -15.69 -16.61
N TYR A 266 -8.98 -15.66 -17.50
CA TYR A 266 -9.07 -16.20 -18.86
C TYR A 266 -7.82 -17.02 -19.16
N ILE A 267 -7.85 -17.84 -20.19
CA ILE A 267 -6.71 -18.63 -20.64
C ILE A 267 -6.24 -18.05 -21.98
N THR A 268 -4.97 -17.68 -22.04
CA THR A 268 -4.31 -17.26 -23.27
C THR A 268 -3.53 -18.44 -23.87
N PRO A 269 -3.67 -18.75 -25.15
CA PRO A 269 -2.82 -19.73 -25.81
C PRO A 269 -1.36 -19.31 -25.73
N LYS A 270 -0.49 -20.23 -25.30
CA LYS A 270 0.94 -19.97 -25.25
C LYS A 270 1.54 -19.96 -26.65
N PRO A 271 2.45 -19.05 -26.99
CA PRO A 271 3.19 -19.07 -28.23
C PRO A 271 4.31 -20.12 -28.24
N PHE A 272 4.41 -20.95 -27.21
CA PHE A 272 5.42 -22.02 -27.04
C PHE A 272 4.81 -23.20 -26.28
N ASN A 273 5.45 -24.37 -26.39
CA ASN A 273 4.95 -25.63 -25.79
C ASN A 273 5.44 -25.89 -24.38
N GLU A 274 6.52 -25.23 -23.96
CA GLU A 274 7.14 -25.46 -22.66
C GLU A 274 6.21 -25.04 -21.51
N LYS A 275 6.39 -25.69 -20.36
CA LYS A 275 5.76 -25.25 -19.11
C LYS A 275 6.42 -23.97 -18.64
N MET A 276 5.63 -23.06 -18.07
CA MET A 276 6.11 -21.75 -17.64
C MET A 276 6.01 -21.58 -16.12
N VAL A 277 7.13 -21.20 -15.51
CA VAL A 277 7.21 -20.74 -14.11
C VAL A 277 7.35 -19.23 -14.11
N LEU A 278 6.46 -18.54 -13.41
CA LEU A 278 6.35 -17.09 -13.44
C LEU A 278 6.73 -16.46 -12.08
N PHE A 279 7.48 -15.38 -12.15
CA PHE A 279 7.71 -14.42 -11.05
C PHE A 279 7.21 -13.06 -11.51
N VAL A 280 6.50 -12.34 -10.62
CA VAL A 280 6.04 -10.96 -10.86
C VAL A 280 6.40 -10.08 -9.68
N GLY A 281 7.14 -9.00 -9.92
CA GLY A 281 7.48 -8.04 -8.87
C GLY A 281 8.68 -7.16 -9.20
N ARG A 282 8.95 -6.18 -8.35
CA ARG A 282 10.15 -5.35 -8.46
C ARG A 282 11.40 -6.22 -8.29
N LEU A 283 12.40 -6.01 -9.12
CA LEU A 283 13.66 -6.77 -9.07
C LEU A 283 14.61 -6.15 -8.04
N THR A 284 14.23 -6.28 -6.78
CA THR A 284 14.98 -5.80 -5.62
C THR A 284 15.31 -6.96 -4.69
N ARG A 285 16.31 -6.79 -3.81
CA ARG A 285 16.69 -7.78 -2.81
C ARG A 285 15.48 -8.31 -2.01
N GLN A 286 14.54 -7.44 -1.67
CA GLN A 286 13.33 -7.77 -0.91
C GLN A 286 12.50 -8.87 -1.57
N LYS A 287 12.33 -8.81 -2.90
CA LYS A 287 11.52 -9.75 -3.67
C LYS A 287 12.24 -11.04 -4.03
N GLY A 288 13.55 -11.12 -3.79
CA GLY A 288 14.35 -12.34 -3.97
C GLY A 288 14.54 -12.81 -5.41
N PRO A 289 14.78 -11.93 -6.40
CA PRO A 289 14.95 -12.38 -7.79
C PRO A 289 16.16 -13.28 -7.99
N ASP A 290 17.22 -13.12 -7.19
CA ASP A 290 18.38 -14.02 -7.20
C ASP A 290 18.01 -15.44 -6.79
N PHE A 291 17.13 -15.60 -5.78
CA PHE A 291 16.65 -16.91 -5.37
C PHE A 291 15.81 -17.57 -6.47
N PHE A 292 14.99 -16.79 -7.19
CA PHE A 292 14.25 -17.32 -8.34
C PHE A 292 15.18 -17.81 -9.46
N LEU A 293 16.27 -17.09 -9.72
CA LEU A 293 17.30 -17.51 -10.69
C LEU A 293 18.00 -18.82 -10.26
N GLU A 294 18.33 -18.95 -8.98
CA GLU A 294 18.95 -20.17 -8.43
C GLU A 294 17.98 -21.37 -8.49
N ILE A 295 16.69 -21.15 -8.19
CA ILE A 295 15.64 -22.16 -8.31
C ILE A 295 15.52 -22.60 -9.79
N ALA A 296 15.51 -21.63 -10.72
CA ALA A 296 15.44 -21.91 -12.16
C ALA A 296 16.63 -22.74 -12.64
N SER A 297 17.86 -22.36 -12.28
CA SER A 297 19.07 -23.10 -12.63
C SER A 297 18.97 -24.56 -12.17
N ARG A 298 18.57 -24.78 -10.92
CA ARG A 298 18.44 -26.11 -10.35
C ARG A 298 17.36 -26.98 -11.01
N ILE A 299 16.23 -26.37 -11.42
CA ILE A 299 15.15 -27.09 -12.10
C ILE A 299 15.60 -27.49 -13.50
N LEU A 300 16.27 -26.60 -14.24
CA LEU A 300 16.70 -26.84 -15.62
C LEU A 300 17.75 -27.96 -15.73
N GLU A 301 18.51 -28.24 -14.67
CA GLU A 301 19.39 -29.42 -14.60
C GLU A 301 18.61 -30.75 -14.69
N LYS A 302 17.37 -30.79 -14.18
CA LYS A 302 16.53 -31.99 -14.10
C LYS A 302 15.42 -32.02 -15.14
N VAL A 303 14.86 -30.85 -15.46
CA VAL A 303 13.69 -30.67 -16.37
C VAL A 303 14.01 -29.54 -17.35
N PRO A 304 14.70 -29.84 -18.47
CA PRO A 304 15.19 -28.81 -19.38
C PRO A 304 14.08 -28.13 -20.20
N ASP A 305 12.87 -28.71 -20.24
CA ASP A 305 11.75 -28.22 -21.02
C ASP A 305 10.79 -27.34 -20.20
N VAL A 306 11.38 -26.43 -19.46
CA VAL A 306 10.67 -25.42 -18.63
C VAL A 306 11.19 -24.03 -19.00
N ARG A 307 10.28 -23.08 -19.08
CA ARG A 307 10.57 -21.67 -19.32
C ARG A 307 10.34 -20.87 -18.04
N PHE A 308 11.31 -20.07 -17.64
CA PHE A 308 11.22 -19.17 -16.50
C PHE A 308 11.02 -17.75 -17.00
N VAL A 309 9.98 -17.07 -16.51
CA VAL A 309 9.67 -15.70 -16.87
C VAL A 309 9.67 -14.85 -15.60
N MET A 310 10.48 -13.79 -15.61
CA MET A 310 10.57 -12.82 -14.53
C MET A 310 10.06 -11.48 -15.05
N ALA A 311 8.86 -11.10 -14.59
CA ALA A 311 8.21 -9.85 -14.97
C ALA A 311 8.42 -8.77 -13.92
N GLY A 312 9.07 -7.68 -14.31
CA GLY A 312 9.35 -6.55 -13.45
C GLY A 312 10.65 -5.84 -13.79
N GLN A 313 10.89 -4.74 -13.10
CA GLN A 313 12.10 -3.94 -13.21
C GLN A 313 12.62 -3.58 -11.82
N GLY A 314 13.90 -3.25 -11.71
CA GLY A 314 14.55 -2.86 -10.48
C GLY A 314 16.08 -2.96 -10.58
N ASP A 315 16.74 -2.66 -9.47
CA ASP A 315 18.22 -2.52 -9.41
C ASP A 315 18.96 -3.81 -9.82
N SER A 316 18.35 -4.97 -9.62
CA SER A 316 18.95 -6.26 -9.96
C SER A 316 18.85 -6.65 -11.44
N PHE A 317 18.15 -5.89 -12.28
CA PHE A 317 17.82 -6.30 -13.66
C PHE A 317 19.05 -6.69 -14.48
N ASN A 318 20.05 -5.80 -14.60
CA ASN A 318 21.26 -6.07 -15.38
C ASN A 318 22.09 -7.21 -14.80
N THR A 319 22.24 -7.24 -13.48
CA THR A 319 23.00 -8.31 -12.79
C THR A 319 22.34 -9.69 -13.00
N LEU A 320 21.01 -9.77 -13.10
CA LEU A 320 20.30 -11.02 -13.38
C LEU A 320 20.54 -11.50 -14.82
N ILE A 321 20.63 -10.60 -15.79
CA ILE A 321 21.00 -10.94 -17.18
C ILE A 321 22.38 -11.59 -17.20
N GLU A 322 23.39 -10.94 -16.58
CA GLU A 322 24.75 -11.45 -16.50
C GLU A 322 24.83 -12.82 -15.80
N LYS A 323 24.15 -12.96 -14.66
CA LYS A 323 24.10 -14.22 -13.90
C LYS A 323 23.41 -15.35 -14.68
N SER A 324 22.33 -15.05 -15.42
CA SER A 324 21.63 -16.04 -16.23
C SER A 324 22.50 -16.55 -17.40
N ALA A 325 23.27 -15.63 -18.00
CA ALA A 325 24.23 -15.97 -19.03
C ALA A 325 25.38 -16.82 -18.48
N PHE A 326 25.93 -16.43 -17.33
CA PHE A 326 27.00 -17.19 -16.66
C PHE A 326 26.56 -18.62 -16.28
N LYS A 327 25.30 -18.78 -15.88
CA LYS A 327 24.69 -20.10 -15.59
C LYS A 327 24.26 -20.88 -16.83
N HIS A 328 24.46 -20.34 -18.04
CA HIS A 328 24.07 -20.94 -19.31
C HIS A 328 22.57 -21.29 -19.44
N ILE A 329 21.70 -20.53 -18.74
CA ILE A 329 20.24 -20.74 -18.78
C ILE A 329 19.49 -19.61 -19.51
N GLY A 330 20.17 -18.65 -20.14
CA GLY A 330 19.56 -17.49 -20.78
C GLY A 330 18.55 -17.82 -21.89
N ASN A 331 18.64 -19.01 -22.50
CA ASN A 331 17.66 -19.46 -23.49
C ASN A 331 16.34 -19.95 -22.87
N ARG A 332 16.27 -20.17 -21.57
CA ARG A 332 15.11 -20.62 -20.79
C ARG A 332 14.68 -19.66 -19.70
N PHE A 333 15.47 -18.60 -19.43
CA PHE A 333 15.23 -17.60 -18.41
C PHE A 333 15.04 -16.23 -19.05
N HIS A 334 13.84 -15.66 -18.94
CA HIS A 334 13.42 -14.46 -19.63
C HIS A 334 13.06 -13.34 -18.66
N LEU A 335 13.67 -12.16 -18.83
CA LEU A 335 13.32 -10.94 -18.12
C LEU A 335 12.52 -10.04 -19.06
N THR A 336 11.31 -9.64 -18.64
CA THR A 336 10.42 -8.84 -19.50
C THR A 336 10.60 -7.34 -19.34
N GLY A 337 11.22 -6.90 -18.23
CA GLY A 337 11.10 -5.51 -17.79
C GLY A 337 9.74 -5.21 -17.18
N PHE A 338 9.44 -3.92 -17.02
CA PHE A 338 8.15 -3.45 -16.52
C PHE A 338 7.01 -3.81 -17.50
N LEU A 339 5.90 -4.28 -16.93
CA LEU A 339 4.68 -4.60 -17.69
C LEU A 339 3.47 -3.89 -17.09
N THR A 340 2.52 -3.54 -17.96
CA THR A 340 1.19 -3.07 -17.52
C THR A 340 0.40 -4.23 -16.90
N ILE A 341 -0.63 -3.91 -16.13
CA ILE A 341 -1.47 -4.91 -15.45
C ILE A 341 -2.08 -5.92 -16.44
N ASP A 342 -2.54 -5.48 -17.62
CA ASP A 342 -3.09 -6.36 -18.65
C ASP A 342 -2.07 -7.37 -19.14
N LYS A 343 -0.81 -6.95 -19.31
CA LYS A 343 0.28 -7.85 -19.72
C LYS A 343 0.71 -8.79 -18.60
N VAL A 344 0.62 -8.38 -17.34
CA VAL A 344 0.80 -9.27 -16.19
C VAL A 344 -0.30 -10.33 -16.17
N HIS A 345 -1.56 -9.95 -16.37
CA HIS A 345 -2.69 -10.88 -16.45
C HIS A 345 -2.53 -11.87 -17.63
N GLU A 346 -2.04 -11.40 -18.77
CA GLU A 346 -1.71 -12.28 -19.91
C GLU A 346 -0.65 -13.33 -19.53
N LEU A 347 0.41 -12.94 -18.82
CA LEU A 347 1.42 -13.89 -18.32
C LEU A 347 0.84 -14.85 -17.27
N LEU A 348 0.03 -14.36 -16.34
CA LEU A 348 -0.63 -15.21 -15.35
C LEU A 348 -1.54 -16.24 -16.01
N SER A 349 -2.28 -15.87 -17.06
CA SER A 349 -3.15 -16.76 -17.82
C SER A 349 -2.40 -17.90 -18.55
N MET A 350 -1.10 -17.72 -18.78
CA MET A 350 -0.22 -18.71 -19.40
C MET A 350 0.61 -19.51 -18.39
N ALA A 351 0.71 -19.08 -17.15
CA ALA A 351 1.60 -19.67 -16.16
C ALA A 351 1.14 -21.06 -15.72
N ASN A 352 2.10 -21.98 -15.52
CA ASN A 352 1.85 -23.30 -14.93
C ASN A 352 2.11 -23.31 -13.43
N VAL A 353 3.06 -22.49 -12.95
CA VAL A 353 3.38 -22.30 -11.53
C VAL A 353 3.79 -20.84 -11.33
N TYR A 354 3.32 -20.23 -10.25
CA TYR A 354 3.79 -18.94 -9.77
C TYR A 354 4.75 -19.15 -8.62
N CYS A 355 5.89 -18.46 -8.63
CA CYS A 355 6.89 -18.55 -7.55
C CYS A 355 7.26 -17.17 -7.01
N MET A 356 7.15 -17.01 -5.69
CA MET A 356 7.50 -15.76 -4.98
C MET A 356 8.51 -16.06 -3.85
N PRO A 357 9.81 -16.03 -4.13
CA PRO A 357 10.86 -16.32 -3.15
C PRO A 357 11.30 -15.07 -2.37
N SER A 358 10.35 -14.25 -1.95
CA SER A 358 10.63 -12.98 -1.27
C SER A 358 11.36 -13.20 0.05
N VAL A 359 12.38 -12.37 0.30
CA VAL A 359 13.13 -12.34 1.56
C VAL A 359 12.29 -11.75 2.69
N SER A 360 11.50 -10.73 2.35
CA SER A 360 10.53 -10.09 3.26
C SER A 360 9.38 -9.51 2.44
N GLU A 361 8.21 -10.10 2.56
CA GLU A 361 7.03 -9.68 1.81
C GLU A 361 5.92 -9.28 2.78
N PRO A 362 5.64 -8.00 2.96
CA PRO A 362 4.60 -7.55 3.88
C PRO A 362 3.24 -8.19 3.65
N PHE A 363 2.82 -8.31 2.39
CA PHE A 363 1.62 -9.07 2.03
C PHE A 363 1.86 -10.00 0.84
N GLY A 364 1.91 -9.49 -0.40
CA GLY A 364 2.15 -10.27 -1.61
C GLY A 364 0.92 -10.40 -2.51
N LEU A 365 0.36 -9.26 -2.95
CA LEU A 365 -0.83 -9.21 -3.82
C LEU A 365 -0.67 -10.04 -5.09
N SER A 366 0.51 -10.03 -5.74
CA SER A 366 0.76 -10.79 -6.96
C SER A 366 0.61 -12.31 -6.81
N ALA A 367 0.82 -12.85 -5.61
CA ALA A 367 0.55 -14.27 -5.34
C ALA A 367 -0.95 -14.56 -5.26
N VAL A 368 -1.74 -13.62 -4.71
CA VAL A 368 -3.21 -13.73 -4.67
C VAL A 368 -3.79 -13.59 -6.08
N GLU A 369 -3.25 -12.64 -6.89
CA GLU A 369 -3.61 -12.50 -8.31
C GLU A 369 -3.32 -13.79 -9.09
N ALA A 370 -2.16 -14.42 -8.88
CA ALA A 370 -1.84 -15.69 -9.52
C ALA A 370 -2.83 -16.80 -9.14
N ALA A 371 -3.22 -16.89 -7.87
CA ALA A 371 -4.22 -17.85 -7.42
C ALA A 371 -5.58 -17.62 -8.10
N GLN A 372 -6.02 -16.37 -8.32
CA GLN A 372 -7.26 -16.06 -9.03
C GLN A 372 -7.25 -16.55 -10.49
N PHE A 373 -6.09 -16.61 -11.13
CA PHE A 373 -5.93 -17.20 -12.46
C PHE A 373 -5.85 -18.73 -12.43
N GLY A 374 -6.06 -19.37 -11.28
CA GLY A 374 -5.96 -20.83 -11.14
C GLY A 374 -4.52 -21.34 -11.26
N VAL A 375 -3.53 -20.48 -11.04
CA VAL A 375 -2.12 -20.84 -11.06
C VAL A 375 -1.70 -21.33 -9.68
N PRO A 376 -1.15 -22.54 -9.53
CA PRO A 376 -0.63 -23.02 -8.26
C PRO A 376 0.53 -22.15 -7.78
N VAL A 377 0.53 -21.82 -6.48
CA VAL A 377 1.39 -20.80 -5.89
C VAL A 377 2.42 -21.43 -4.95
N VAL A 378 3.70 -21.12 -5.19
CA VAL A 378 4.86 -21.51 -4.36
C VAL A 378 5.48 -20.24 -3.78
N ILE A 379 5.39 -20.04 -2.48
CA ILE A 379 5.76 -18.78 -1.83
C ILE A 379 6.70 -18.96 -0.63
N SER A 380 7.48 -17.93 -0.34
CA SER A 380 8.25 -17.92 0.89
C SER A 380 7.34 -17.80 2.12
N LYS A 381 7.74 -18.43 3.22
CA LYS A 381 7.10 -18.28 4.54
C LYS A 381 7.28 -16.88 5.11
N GLN A 382 8.29 -16.15 4.61
CA GLN A 382 8.58 -14.77 5.00
C GLN A 382 7.69 -13.78 4.23
N SER A 383 6.39 -14.08 4.20
CA SER A 383 5.37 -13.26 3.52
C SER A 383 4.04 -13.26 4.26
N GLY A 384 3.35 -12.12 4.23
CA GLY A 384 2.01 -11.99 4.82
C GLY A 384 0.96 -12.83 4.10
N VAL A 385 1.09 -13.01 2.79
CA VAL A 385 0.16 -13.84 2.00
C VAL A 385 0.19 -15.31 2.41
N ALA A 386 1.29 -15.79 2.99
CA ALA A 386 1.37 -17.15 3.54
C ALA A 386 0.39 -17.42 4.69
N GLU A 387 -0.14 -16.36 5.31
CA GLU A 387 -1.15 -16.42 6.37
C GLU A 387 -2.55 -16.67 5.83
N VAL A 388 -2.84 -16.19 4.63
CA VAL A 388 -4.17 -16.20 4.00
C VAL A 388 -4.29 -17.24 2.89
N LEU A 389 -3.29 -17.44 2.04
CA LEU A 389 -3.23 -18.53 1.06
C LEU A 389 -2.67 -19.81 1.72
N LYS A 390 -3.50 -20.48 2.51
CA LYS A 390 -3.10 -21.69 3.26
C LYS A 390 -2.83 -22.87 2.34
N GLY A 391 -3.54 -22.97 1.23
CA GLY A 391 -3.38 -24.00 0.20
C GLY A 391 -2.11 -23.87 -0.64
N SER A 392 -1.38 -22.74 -0.57
CA SER A 392 -0.10 -22.57 -1.27
C SER A 392 1.00 -23.44 -0.70
N LEU A 393 1.98 -23.84 -1.54
CA LEU A 393 3.19 -24.52 -1.07
C LEU A 393 4.19 -23.48 -0.53
N LYS A 394 4.67 -23.72 0.69
CA LYS A 394 5.47 -22.75 1.46
C LYS A 394 6.87 -23.27 1.75
N PHE A 395 7.89 -22.43 1.48
CA PHE A 395 9.29 -22.73 1.76
C PHE A 395 10.00 -21.56 2.45
N ASP A 396 11.11 -21.79 3.09
CA ASP A 396 11.96 -20.69 3.56
C ASP A 396 12.75 -20.13 2.37
N PHE A 397 12.81 -18.80 2.17
CA PHE A 397 13.35 -18.19 0.95
C PHE A 397 14.77 -18.66 0.58
N TRP A 398 15.56 -19.09 1.57
CA TRP A 398 16.90 -19.68 1.37
C TRP A 398 16.90 -21.17 1.01
N ASP A 399 15.77 -21.87 1.19
CA ASP A 399 15.64 -23.31 0.88
C ASP A 399 15.27 -23.52 -0.58
N ILE A 400 16.24 -23.21 -1.45
CA ILE A 400 16.11 -23.30 -2.92
C ILE A 400 15.78 -24.73 -3.35
N ILE A 401 16.30 -25.74 -2.62
CA ILE A 401 16.08 -27.16 -2.93
C ILE A 401 14.60 -27.48 -2.81
N ARG A 402 14.00 -27.13 -1.68
CA ARG A 402 12.56 -27.36 -1.44
C ARG A 402 11.67 -26.62 -2.42
N ALA A 403 12.00 -25.36 -2.72
CA ALA A 403 11.27 -24.59 -3.73
C ALA A 403 11.32 -25.27 -5.09
N ALA A 404 12.50 -25.72 -5.52
CA ALA A 404 12.64 -26.43 -6.78
C ALA A 404 11.86 -27.76 -6.81
N ASP A 405 11.94 -28.55 -5.73
CA ASP A 405 11.21 -29.81 -5.63
C ASP A 405 9.68 -29.60 -5.68
N TYR A 406 9.15 -28.57 -5.01
CA TYR A 406 7.72 -28.20 -5.09
C TYR A 406 7.31 -27.81 -6.51
N ILE A 407 8.11 -26.99 -7.18
CA ILE A 407 7.81 -26.56 -8.55
C ILE A 407 7.84 -27.78 -9.50
N VAL A 408 8.86 -28.65 -9.41
CA VAL A 408 8.95 -29.86 -10.22
C VAL A 408 7.74 -30.78 -9.98
N ALA A 409 7.33 -30.98 -8.73
CA ALA A 409 6.15 -31.76 -8.38
C ALA A 409 4.89 -31.20 -9.04
N LEU A 410 4.64 -29.88 -8.92
CA LEU A 410 3.48 -29.21 -9.55
C LEU A 410 3.50 -29.26 -11.07
N LEU A 411 4.69 -29.26 -11.69
CA LEU A 411 4.84 -29.39 -13.13
C LEU A 411 4.62 -30.83 -13.61
N SER A 412 4.88 -31.83 -12.77
CA SER A 412 4.88 -33.26 -13.15
C SER A 412 3.60 -33.99 -12.74
N ASP A 413 2.96 -33.57 -11.65
CA ASP A 413 1.79 -34.21 -11.08
C ASP A 413 0.54 -33.33 -11.24
N PRO A 414 -0.37 -33.67 -12.19
CA PRO A 414 -1.61 -32.93 -12.38
C PRO A 414 -2.56 -33.00 -11.18
N VAL A 415 -2.59 -34.10 -10.44
CA VAL A 415 -3.49 -34.27 -9.28
C VAL A 415 -3.06 -33.36 -8.14
N LEU A 416 -1.76 -33.32 -7.84
CA LEU A 416 -1.22 -32.37 -6.85
C LEU A 416 -1.50 -30.92 -7.24
N ARG A 417 -1.29 -30.59 -8.52
CA ARG A 417 -1.54 -29.23 -9.04
C ARG A 417 -3.00 -28.83 -8.85
N GLU A 418 -3.93 -29.69 -9.25
CA GLU A 418 -5.36 -29.44 -9.15
C GLU A 418 -5.78 -29.23 -7.69
N LYS A 419 -5.28 -30.09 -6.79
CA LYS A 419 -5.53 -29.94 -5.34
C LYS A 419 -5.02 -28.63 -4.78
N VAL A 420 -3.81 -28.19 -5.13
CA VAL A 420 -3.25 -26.90 -4.66
C VAL A 420 -4.09 -25.72 -5.15
N VAL A 421 -4.57 -25.78 -6.40
CA VAL A 421 -5.46 -24.75 -6.96
C VAL A 421 -6.82 -24.73 -6.26
N GLU A 422 -7.43 -25.90 -6.02
CA GLU A 422 -8.71 -25.98 -5.27
C GLU A 422 -8.58 -25.43 -3.85
N ASP A 423 -7.49 -25.78 -3.16
CA ASP A 423 -7.24 -25.30 -1.79
C ASP A 423 -7.04 -23.77 -1.79
N ALA A 424 -6.31 -23.22 -2.77
CA ALA A 424 -6.14 -21.78 -2.93
C ALA A 424 -7.46 -21.07 -3.26
N ASN A 425 -8.31 -21.64 -4.12
CA ASN A 425 -9.64 -21.08 -4.44
C ASN A 425 -10.52 -20.95 -3.20
N ARG A 426 -10.51 -21.92 -2.30
CA ARG A 426 -11.22 -21.83 -1.01
C ARG A 426 -10.68 -20.71 -0.11
N ASP A 427 -9.37 -20.51 -0.11
CA ASP A 427 -8.76 -19.42 0.64
C ASP A 427 -9.17 -18.03 0.08
N LEU A 428 -9.27 -17.91 -1.27
CA LEU A 428 -9.65 -16.67 -1.95
C LEU A 428 -11.05 -16.16 -1.56
N GLU A 429 -11.99 -17.05 -1.22
CA GLU A 429 -13.35 -16.69 -0.77
C GLU A 429 -13.34 -15.77 0.45
N ASN A 430 -12.29 -15.83 1.26
CA ASN A 430 -12.14 -15.06 2.49
C ASN A 430 -11.27 -13.81 2.33
N ILE A 431 -10.73 -13.55 1.13
CA ILE A 431 -9.83 -12.43 0.86
C ILE A 431 -10.59 -11.37 0.05
N SER A 432 -11.06 -10.31 0.72
CA SER A 432 -11.77 -9.20 0.07
C SER A 432 -11.45 -7.88 0.74
N TRP A 433 -11.57 -6.78 -0.01
CA TRP A 433 -11.43 -5.45 0.56
C TRP A 433 -12.56 -5.09 1.51
N GLU A 434 -13.75 -5.67 1.33
CA GLU A 434 -14.86 -5.55 2.25
C GLU A 434 -14.51 -6.12 3.63
N SER A 435 -13.89 -7.30 3.67
CA SER A 435 -13.40 -7.90 4.91
C SER A 435 -12.32 -7.04 5.57
N SER A 436 -11.42 -6.45 4.78
CA SER A 436 -10.40 -5.53 5.27
C SER A 436 -11.02 -4.26 5.88
N ALA A 437 -12.02 -3.67 5.21
CA ALA A 437 -12.73 -2.49 5.70
C ALA A 437 -13.48 -2.76 7.02
N VAL A 438 -14.18 -3.90 7.12
CA VAL A 438 -14.81 -4.36 8.37
C VAL A 438 -13.76 -4.46 9.47
N ARG A 439 -12.62 -5.07 9.17
CA ARG A 439 -11.53 -5.24 10.12
C ARG A 439 -10.93 -3.91 10.59
N VAL A 440 -10.85 -2.88 9.73
CA VAL A 440 -10.44 -1.52 10.12
C VAL A 440 -11.41 -0.94 11.14
N ILE A 441 -12.72 -1.01 10.89
CA ILE A 441 -13.75 -0.49 11.82
C ILE A 441 -13.74 -1.27 13.14
N GLU A 442 -13.55 -2.59 13.12
CA GLU A 442 -13.33 -3.39 14.33
C GLU A 442 -12.14 -2.89 15.16
N GLY A 443 -11.03 -2.58 14.50
CA GLY A 443 -9.83 -2.02 15.14
C GLY A 443 -10.12 -0.69 15.80
N TYR A 444 -10.83 0.22 15.12
CA TYR A 444 -11.24 1.50 15.70
C TYR A 444 -12.10 1.31 16.96
N ASN A 445 -13.09 0.42 16.89
CA ASN A 445 -13.97 0.13 18.03
C ASN A 445 -13.21 -0.50 19.19
N LYS A 446 -12.43 -1.55 18.92
CA LYS A 446 -11.68 -2.31 19.93
C LYS A 446 -10.69 -1.46 20.70
N HIS A 447 -10.00 -0.56 20.00
CA HIS A 447 -8.99 0.32 20.60
C HIS A 447 -9.54 1.69 21.00
N LYS A 448 -10.87 1.89 20.92
CA LYS A 448 -11.55 3.16 21.28
C LYS A 448 -10.97 4.36 20.54
N ILE A 449 -10.59 4.17 19.29
CA ILE A 449 -10.03 5.21 18.42
C ILE A 449 -11.08 6.29 18.15
N ILE A 450 -12.32 5.88 17.93
CA ILE A 450 -13.48 6.75 17.74
C ILE A 450 -14.38 6.66 18.96
N GLY A 451 -14.91 7.82 19.39
CA GLY A 451 -15.58 7.98 20.71
C GLY A 451 -16.86 7.18 20.94
N SER A 452 -17.32 6.44 19.93
CA SER A 452 -18.52 5.60 19.96
C SER A 452 -18.28 4.34 19.11
N SER A 453 -18.97 3.22 19.48
CA SER A 453 -18.91 2.00 18.67
C SER A 453 -19.83 2.17 17.46
N TYR A 454 -19.25 1.97 16.27
CA TYR A 454 -19.98 1.96 15.02
C TYR A 454 -20.25 0.53 14.55
N PRO A 455 -21.36 0.26 13.81
CA PRO A 455 -21.63 -1.06 13.28
C PRO A 455 -20.54 -1.50 12.32
N THR A 456 -20.11 -2.75 12.45
CA THR A 456 -19.09 -3.38 11.61
C THR A 456 -19.66 -3.96 10.32
N THR A 457 -20.97 -4.24 10.31
CA THR A 457 -21.69 -4.69 9.12
C THR A 457 -22.14 -3.49 8.28
N PRO A 458 -21.84 -3.45 6.96
CA PRO A 458 -22.42 -2.46 6.06
C PRO A 458 -23.95 -2.60 6.10
N GLU A 459 -24.68 -1.50 6.28
CA GLU A 459 -26.11 -1.51 5.97
C GLU A 459 -26.23 -1.83 4.47
N LEU A 460 -26.77 -3.01 4.16
CA LEU A 460 -27.21 -3.34 2.82
C LEU A 460 -28.36 -2.37 2.52
N GLU A 461 -28.08 -1.30 1.79
CA GLU A 461 -29.12 -0.56 1.12
C GLU A 461 -29.87 -1.55 0.23
N THR A 462 -31.00 -2.02 0.70
CA THR A 462 -32.00 -2.73 -0.13
C THR A 462 -32.52 -1.72 -1.11
N SER A 463 -31.76 -1.49 -2.20
CA SER A 463 -32.27 -0.83 -3.37
C SER A 463 -33.37 -1.71 -3.94
N GLY A 464 -34.61 -1.39 -3.60
CA GLY A 464 -35.79 -1.96 -4.23
C GLY A 464 -35.69 -1.73 -5.74
N ILE A 465 -35.24 -2.73 -6.45
CA ILE A 465 -35.57 -2.91 -7.86
C ILE A 465 -37.02 -3.38 -7.81
N ARG A 466 -37.96 -2.44 -7.94
CA ARG A 466 -39.29 -2.75 -8.45
C ARG A 466 -39.16 -2.82 -9.94
N GLU A 467 -39.69 -3.89 -10.47
CA GLU A 467 -39.88 -4.27 -11.87
C GLU A 467 -40.13 -3.14 -12.87
#